data_6ef175406cfff8e2b655fc5719ce950e
#
_entry.id   6ef175406cfff8e2b655fc5719ce950e
#
_cell.length_a   1.000
_cell.length_b   1.000
_cell.length_c   1.000
_cell.angle_alpha   90.00
_cell.angle_beta   90.00
_cell.angle_gamma   90.00
#
_symmetry.space_group_name_H-M   'P 1'
#
loop_
_entity.id
_entity.type
_entity.pdbx_description
1 polymer ?
#
loop_
_entity_poly.entity_id
_entity_poly.type
_entity_poly.pdbx_seq_one_letter_code
_entity_poly.pdbx_strand_id
1 'polypeptide(L)'
;CVDNARRYTRERDAALALQRNLLPHRLPEQDAVEAAACYRPADELTGLGGDWYDVIPLSGARAALVVGEVPGHGIEAAAQMGRLRTAVRTLAALGLPPDEVLAHLDDLVARGAQDQDGAGDGADGEGAEHADASQAVGAGCLYVVYDPVDGRCAMAAAGHPAPAVARPDGTVEFVDLPQGPPLGAGGPPFESAELVLPEGSVLALHTDGLLTQGDRWTLADGRERLMRALERRGTTLEPSCRGVIDALVPDRPHDDAALLMARTLRLPAGRVAEWELPVDPAAVAEARKAASRRLGAWGLEELSFTTELVVSELVTNAIRYAGGPIRLRLIRERALLVCEVHDAGATTPHLRHPRTTDEGGRGLLLVSQVTRRWGTRFVPDGKIIWAEQSLTGPET
;
A
#
# COMPACT_ATOMS: atom_id res chain seq x y z
N CYS A 1 -20.45 42.61 -1.79
CA CYS A 1 -19.40 42.16 -0.83
C CYS A 1 -19.85 41.02 0.09
N VAL A 2 -21.01 41.14 0.79
CA VAL A 2 -21.49 40.14 1.76
C VAL A 2 -21.84 38.80 1.08
N ASP A 3 -22.44 38.82 -0.10
CA ASP A 3 -22.83 37.61 -0.85
C ASP A 3 -21.58 36.85 -1.40
N ASN A 4 -20.55 37.58 -1.84
CA ASN A 4 -19.29 36.96 -2.25
C ASN A 4 -18.58 36.29 -1.08
N ALA A 5 -18.55 36.90 0.09
CA ALA A 5 -17.96 36.32 1.29
C ALA A 5 -18.71 35.04 1.72
N ARG A 6 -20.07 35.06 1.68
CA ARG A 6 -20.88 33.89 2.01
C ARG A 6 -20.70 32.73 1.00
N ARG A 7 -20.60 33.06 -0.29
CA ARG A 7 -20.34 32.07 -1.34
C ARG A 7 -19.00 31.45 -1.16
N TYR A 8 -17.97 32.24 -0.93
CA TYR A 8 -16.60 31.80 -0.67
C TYR A 8 -16.50 30.90 0.57
N THR A 9 -17.16 31.26 1.68
CA THR A 9 -17.18 30.42 2.88
C THR A 9 -17.85 29.06 2.62
N ARG A 10 -18.93 29.02 1.85
CA ARG A 10 -19.64 27.77 1.51
C ARG A 10 -18.79 26.88 0.60
N GLU A 11 -18.14 27.45 -0.41
CA GLU A 11 -17.23 26.72 -1.31
C GLU A 11 -16.05 26.13 -0.53
N ARG A 12 -15.46 26.90 0.38
CA ARG A 12 -14.39 26.46 1.28
C ARG A 12 -14.84 25.34 2.22
N ASP A 13 -15.99 25.49 2.87
CA ASP A 13 -16.50 24.47 3.80
C ASP A 13 -16.83 23.16 3.07
N ALA A 14 -17.36 23.25 1.85
CA ALA A 14 -17.59 22.08 0.99
C ALA A 14 -16.26 21.41 0.58
N ALA A 15 -15.28 22.21 0.25
CA ALA A 15 -13.95 21.78 -0.12
C ALA A 15 -13.24 21.04 1.04
N LEU A 16 -13.22 21.63 2.22
CA LEU A 16 -12.67 21.00 3.43
C LEU A 16 -13.40 19.70 3.82
N ALA A 17 -14.74 19.68 3.62
CA ALA A 17 -15.53 18.47 3.85
C ALA A 17 -15.19 17.37 2.84
N LEU A 18 -14.95 17.71 1.56
CA LEU A 18 -14.53 16.78 0.52
C LEU A 18 -13.16 16.19 0.84
N GLN A 19 -12.17 17.02 1.15
CA GLN A 19 -10.81 16.58 1.50
C GLN A 19 -10.81 15.64 2.72
N ARG A 20 -11.57 16.01 3.78
CA ARG A 20 -11.72 15.16 4.96
C ARG A 20 -12.33 13.80 4.61
N ASN A 21 -13.26 13.74 3.66
CA ASN A 21 -13.85 12.48 3.20
C ASN A 21 -12.91 11.67 2.27
N LEU A 22 -11.99 12.33 1.59
CA LEU A 22 -11.02 11.67 0.72
C LEU A 22 -9.82 11.10 1.48
N LEU A 23 -9.44 11.67 2.63
CA LEU A 23 -8.40 11.13 3.49
C LEU A 23 -8.96 10.05 4.44
N PRO A 24 -8.16 9.07 4.89
CA PRO A 24 -8.62 8.06 5.84
C PRO A 24 -8.96 8.70 7.19
N HIS A 25 -10.22 8.58 7.63
CA HIS A 25 -10.63 9.04 8.97
C HIS A 25 -9.98 8.25 10.09
N ARG A 26 -9.68 6.99 9.86
CA ARG A 26 -8.94 6.09 10.76
C ARG A 26 -8.03 5.21 9.92
N LEU A 27 -6.81 5.05 10.38
CA LEU A 27 -5.92 4.07 9.81
C LEU A 27 -6.34 2.66 10.28
N PRO A 28 -6.28 1.66 9.42
CA PRO A 28 -6.68 0.30 9.79
C PRO A 28 -5.73 -0.27 10.85
N GLU A 29 -6.29 -0.91 11.87
CA GLU A 29 -5.50 -1.74 12.79
C GLU A 29 -5.04 -3.00 12.05
N GLN A 30 -3.76 -3.33 12.18
CA GLN A 30 -3.15 -4.46 11.50
C GLN A 30 -1.93 -5.00 12.25
N ASP A 31 -1.45 -6.18 11.85
CA ASP A 31 -0.36 -6.88 12.52
C ASP A 31 1.05 -6.44 12.04
N ALA A 32 1.16 -5.74 10.90
CA ALA A 32 2.44 -5.34 10.33
C ALA A 32 3.04 -4.09 10.98
N VAL A 33 2.20 -3.07 11.20
CA VAL A 33 2.65 -1.77 11.71
C VAL A 33 1.61 -1.15 12.64
N GLU A 34 2.10 -0.36 13.61
CA GLU A 34 1.32 0.69 14.26
C GLU A 34 1.50 1.96 13.45
N ALA A 35 0.42 2.62 13.04
CA ALA A 35 0.50 3.79 12.17
C ALA A 35 -0.21 5.00 12.76
N ALA A 36 0.37 6.19 12.53
CA ALA A 36 -0.21 7.49 12.85
C ALA A 36 0.03 8.45 11.68
N ALA A 37 -0.95 9.28 11.39
CA ALA A 37 -0.81 10.28 10.34
C ALA A 37 -1.25 11.66 10.83
N CYS A 38 -0.58 12.66 10.33
CA CYS A 38 -0.90 14.07 10.55
C CYS A 38 -0.92 14.79 9.20
N TYR A 39 -1.86 15.69 9.07
CA TYR A 39 -2.01 16.53 7.89
C TYR A 39 -2.19 17.99 8.30
N ARG A 40 -1.47 18.90 7.65
CA ARG A 40 -1.61 20.33 7.83
C ARG A 40 -1.81 21.00 6.48
N PRO A 41 -3.01 21.51 6.17
CA PRO A 41 -3.25 22.16 4.90
C PRO A 41 -2.48 23.48 4.80
N ALA A 42 -2.12 23.88 3.59
CA ALA A 42 -1.71 25.22 3.24
C ALA A 42 -2.80 26.23 3.61
N ASP A 43 -2.52 27.51 3.48
CA ASP A 43 -3.37 28.61 3.99
C ASP A 43 -4.86 28.32 3.83
N GLU A 44 -5.65 28.64 4.89
CA GLU A 44 -7.10 28.44 5.00
C GLU A 44 -7.93 29.06 3.84
N LEU A 45 -7.32 29.84 2.96
CA LEU A 45 -8.00 30.55 1.86
C LEU A 45 -8.18 29.69 0.61
N THR A 46 -7.33 28.72 0.32
CA THR A 46 -7.41 27.85 -0.87
C THR A 46 -8.01 26.47 -0.57
N GLY A 47 -7.95 26.02 0.66
CA GLY A 47 -8.85 25.04 1.30
C GLY A 47 -8.75 23.58 0.90
N LEU A 48 -8.14 23.22 -0.21
CA LEU A 48 -8.02 21.84 -0.70
C LEU A 48 -6.63 21.61 -1.24
N GLY A 49 -5.89 20.69 -0.61
CA GLY A 49 -4.61 20.24 -1.11
C GLY A 49 -4.67 18.96 -1.94
N GLY A 50 -3.60 18.71 -2.67
CA GLY A 50 -3.38 17.49 -3.44
C GLY A 50 -2.69 16.38 -2.65
N ASP A 51 -2.25 16.64 -1.43
CA ASP A 51 -1.51 15.72 -0.59
C ASP A 51 -2.40 14.64 0.03
N TRP A 52 -1.90 13.42 0.08
CA TRP A 52 -2.63 12.30 0.65
C TRP A 52 -1.72 11.23 1.22
N TYR A 53 -2.31 10.38 2.06
CA TYR A 53 -1.65 9.21 2.62
C TYR A 53 -2.62 8.04 2.71
N ASP A 54 -2.09 6.83 2.79
CA ASP A 54 -2.89 5.64 3.04
C ASP A 54 -2.08 4.53 3.71
N VAL A 55 -2.79 3.66 4.43
CA VAL A 55 -2.28 2.41 4.98
C VAL A 55 -3.20 1.29 4.51
N ILE A 56 -2.66 0.36 3.74
CA ILE A 56 -3.46 -0.66 3.05
C ILE A 56 -3.02 -2.03 3.57
N PRO A 57 -3.88 -2.76 4.29
CA PRO A 57 -3.62 -4.15 4.64
C PRO A 57 -3.51 -5.01 3.39
N LEU A 58 -2.43 -5.79 3.31
CA LEU A 58 -2.16 -6.74 2.23
C LEU A 58 -2.23 -8.17 2.75
N SER A 59 -2.43 -9.13 1.85
CA SER A 59 -2.38 -10.55 2.20
C SER A 59 -1.03 -10.95 2.78
N GLY A 60 -1.03 -11.93 3.69
CA GLY A 60 0.17 -12.43 4.37
C GLY A 60 0.63 -11.52 5.50
N ALA A 61 -0.29 -10.85 6.18
CA ALA A 61 -0.06 -9.89 7.27
C ALA A 61 0.77 -8.65 6.86
N ARG A 62 1.05 -8.45 5.57
CA ARG A 62 1.83 -7.32 5.05
C ARG A 62 1.01 -6.03 5.04
N ALA A 63 1.70 -4.91 4.97
CA ALA A 63 1.09 -3.59 4.82
C ALA A 63 1.73 -2.78 3.70
N ALA A 64 0.91 -2.09 2.91
CA ALA A 64 1.39 -1.00 2.10
C ALA A 64 1.18 0.34 2.81
N LEU A 65 2.22 1.19 2.78
CA LEU A 65 2.21 2.56 3.26
C LEU A 65 2.40 3.45 2.05
N VAL A 66 1.56 4.46 1.93
CA VAL A 66 1.55 5.32 0.75
C VAL A 66 1.47 6.76 1.18
N VAL A 67 2.26 7.60 0.55
CA VAL A 67 2.13 9.05 0.58
C VAL A 67 2.26 9.55 -0.85
N GLY A 68 1.46 10.53 -1.21
CA GLY A 68 1.51 11.11 -2.53
C GLY A 68 1.02 12.55 -2.53
N GLU A 69 1.30 13.23 -3.62
CA GLU A 69 0.94 14.62 -3.87
C GLU A 69 0.46 14.78 -5.31
N VAL A 70 -0.50 15.64 -5.51
CA VAL A 70 -0.97 16.05 -6.85
C VAL A 70 -0.67 17.53 -7.00
N PRO A 71 -0.04 17.96 -8.11
CA PRO A 71 0.23 19.36 -8.36
C PRO A 71 -1.05 20.20 -8.34
N GLY A 72 -0.94 21.43 -7.80
CA GLY A 72 -2.05 22.37 -7.74
C GLY A 72 -2.90 22.26 -6.48
N HIS A 73 -4.02 22.93 -6.47
CA HIS A 73 -4.92 23.05 -5.31
C HIS A 73 -6.38 23.15 -5.76
N GLY A 74 -7.29 22.97 -4.83
CA GLY A 74 -8.72 23.09 -5.09
C GLY A 74 -9.41 21.76 -5.40
N ILE A 75 -10.63 21.84 -5.92
CA ILE A 75 -11.51 20.68 -6.15
C ILE A 75 -10.89 19.70 -7.16
N GLU A 76 -10.20 20.22 -8.15
CA GLU A 76 -9.59 19.42 -9.22
C GLU A 76 -8.43 18.57 -8.69
N ALA A 77 -7.49 19.17 -7.95
CA ALA A 77 -6.41 18.43 -7.29
C ALA A 77 -6.96 17.37 -6.33
N ALA A 78 -7.99 17.70 -5.56
CA ALA A 78 -8.65 16.75 -4.67
C ALA A 78 -9.32 15.58 -5.43
N ALA A 79 -9.95 15.87 -6.58
CA ALA A 79 -10.56 14.83 -7.41
C ALA A 79 -9.49 13.88 -8.01
N GLN A 80 -8.37 14.43 -8.49
CA GLN A 80 -7.24 13.64 -8.98
C GLN A 80 -6.59 12.81 -7.87
N MET A 81 -6.37 13.40 -6.70
CA MET A 81 -5.91 12.70 -5.50
C MET A 81 -6.82 11.50 -5.18
N GLY A 82 -8.14 11.70 -5.18
CA GLY A 82 -9.10 10.62 -4.95
C GLY A 82 -9.02 9.49 -5.98
N ARG A 83 -8.80 9.82 -7.26
CA ARG A 83 -8.59 8.82 -8.34
C ARG A 83 -7.31 8.04 -8.11
N LEU A 84 -6.18 8.72 -7.88
CA LEU A 84 -4.89 8.07 -7.65
C LEU A 84 -4.93 7.19 -6.42
N ARG A 85 -5.48 7.66 -5.31
CA ARG A 85 -5.64 6.88 -4.09
C ARG A 85 -6.48 5.60 -4.32
N THR A 86 -7.55 5.70 -5.09
CA THR A 86 -8.39 4.54 -5.44
C THR A 86 -7.63 3.56 -6.33
N ALA A 87 -6.89 4.07 -7.32
CA ALA A 87 -6.06 3.24 -8.19
C ALA A 87 -4.98 2.50 -7.40
N VAL A 88 -4.25 3.19 -6.50
CA VAL A 88 -3.25 2.56 -5.63
C VAL A 88 -3.85 1.44 -4.80
N ARG A 89 -5.02 1.65 -4.17
CA ARG A 89 -5.70 0.60 -3.39
C ARG A 89 -6.05 -0.62 -4.24
N THR A 90 -6.48 -0.39 -5.47
CA THR A 90 -6.82 -1.47 -6.42
C THR A 90 -5.57 -2.25 -6.83
N LEU A 91 -4.48 -1.55 -7.19
CA LEU A 91 -3.21 -2.17 -7.57
C LEU A 91 -2.54 -2.90 -6.40
N ALA A 92 -2.58 -2.32 -5.20
CA ALA A 92 -2.09 -2.95 -3.97
C ALA A 92 -2.73 -4.33 -3.71
N ALA A 93 -4.03 -4.47 -4.02
CA ALA A 93 -4.74 -5.74 -3.88
C ALA A 93 -4.24 -6.84 -4.84
N LEU A 94 -3.55 -6.47 -5.93
CA LEU A 94 -2.93 -7.40 -6.88
C LEU A 94 -1.62 -7.98 -6.33
N GLY A 95 -1.03 -7.38 -5.29
CA GLY A 95 0.22 -7.84 -4.67
C GLY A 95 1.45 -7.62 -5.54
N LEU A 96 1.41 -6.63 -6.44
CA LEU A 96 2.53 -6.25 -7.30
C LEU A 96 3.68 -5.64 -6.47
N PRO A 97 4.94 -5.75 -6.94
CA PRO A 97 6.06 -5.04 -6.36
C PRO A 97 5.91 -3.51 -6.51
N PRO A 98 6.59 -2.70 -5.66
CA PRO A 98 6.41 -1.25 -5.64
C PRO A 98 6.64 -0.53 -6.97
N ASP A 99 7.66 -0.91 -7.71
CA ASP A 99 8.00 -0.37 -9.03
C ASP A 99 6.91 -0.66 -10.08
N GLU A 100 6.35 -1.86 -10.08
CA GLU A 100 5.24 -2.21 -10.99
C GLU A 100 3.95 -1.45 -10.63
N VAL A 101 3.67 -1.25 -9.33
CA VAL A 101 2.53 -0.40 -8.91
C VAL A 101 2.68 1.01 -9.46
N LEU A 102 3.88 1.61 -9.34
CA LEU A 102 4.14 2.95 -9.87
C LEU A 102 4.07 2.99 -11.40
N ALA A 103 4.58 1.96 -12.09
CA ALA A 103 4.47 1.88 -13.55
C ALA A 103 3.01 1.83 -14.03
N HIS A 104 2.15 1.08 -13.37
CA HIS A 104 0.72 1.05 -13.67
C HIS A 104 0.02 2.37 -13.36
N LEU A 105 0.43 3.09 -12.30
CA LEU A 105 -0.09 4.43 -12.00
C LEU A 105 0.36 5.45 -13.05
N ASP A 106 1.61 5.39 -13.49
CA ASP A 106 2.16 6.23 -14.55
C ASP A 106 1.37 6.08 -15.84
N ASP A 107 1.16 4.84 -16.28
CA ASP A 107 0.33 4.50 -17.42
C ASP A 107 -1.11 5.03 -17.32
N LEU A 108 -1.69 5.00 -16.13
CA LEU A 108 -3.05 5.48 -15.87
C LEU A 108 -3.12 6.99 -15.98
N VAL A 109 -2.15 7.71 -15.43
CA VAL A 109 -2.06 9.17 -15.52
C VAL A 109 -1.80 9.61 -16.97
N ALA A 110 -0.85 8.97 -17.65
CA ALA A 110 -0.52 9.29 -19.04
C ALA A 110 -1.69 9.11 -20.00
N ARG A 111 -2.45 8.01 -19.86
CA ARG A 111 -3.66 7.77 -20.68
C ARG A 111 -4.78 8.75 -20.36
N GLY A 112 -5.00 9.08 -19.09
CA GLY A 112 -6.01 10.06 -18.69
C GLY A 112 -5.75 11.44 -19.28
N ALA A 113 -4.50 11.84 -19.49
CA ALA A 113 -4.13 13.08 -20.15
C ALA A 113 -4.43 13.02 -21.69
N GLN A 114 -4.14 11.90 -22.34
CA GLN A 114 -4.34 11.73 -23.80
C GLN A 114 -5.82 11.68 -24.21
N ASP A 115 -6.69 11.05 -23.42
CA ASP A 115 -8.13 10.93 -23.70
C ASP A 115 -8.84 12.28 -23.73
N GLN A 116 -8.29 13.30 -23.10
CA GLN A 116 -8.85 14.65 -23.06
C GLN A 116 -8.33 15.54 -24.17
N ASP A 117 -7.08 15.37 -24.62
CA ASP A 117 -6.56 16.05 -25.82
C ASP A 117 -7.31 15.61 -27.09
N GLY A 118 -7.79 14.35 -27.13
CA GLY A 118 -8.56 13.81 -28.25
C GLY A 118 -10.04 14.25 -28.31
N ALA A 119 -10.62 14.77 -27.23
CA ALA A 119 -12.01 15.21 -27.17
C ALA A 119 -12.22 16.69 -27.63
N GLY A 120 -11.13 17.42 -27.89
CA GLY A 120 -11.13 18.85 -28.22
C GLY A 120 -11.31 19.22 -29.72
N ASP A 121 -11.37 18.25 -30.62
CA ASP A 121 -11.34 18.55 -32.09
C ASP A 121 -12.73 18.68 -32.74
N GLY A 122 -13.77 19.03 -32.00
CA GLY A 122 -15.14 19.00 -32.50
C GLY A 122 -16.14 20.05 -32.02
N ALA A 123 -15.74 21.23 -31.49
CA ALA A 123 -16.69 22.31 -31.26
C ALA A 123 -16.03 23.69 -31.23
N ASP A 124 -16.26 24.49 -32.24
CA ASP A 124 -16.06 25.94 -32.22
C ASP A 124 -16.96 26.58 -31.17
N GLY A 125 -16.40 26.85 -30.00
CA GLY A 125 -17.06 27.48 -28.84
C GLY A 125 -16.05 28.30 -28.09
N GLU A 126 -16.01 29.62 -28.36
CA GLU A 126 -15.23 30.59 -27.58
C GLU A 126 -15.62 30.57 -26.11
N GLY A 127 -14.65 30.32 -25.22
CA GLY A 127 -14.73 30.72 -23.80
C GLY A 127 -14.94 29.65 -22.73
N ALA A 128 -14.38 28.45 -22.86
CA ALA A 128 -14.18 27.57 -21.72
C ALA A 128 -12.68 27.37 -21.54
N GLU A 129 -12.16 27.85 -20.43
CA GLU A 129 -10.79 27.61 -20.00
C GLU A 129 -10.53 26.10 -19.91
N HIS A 130 -9.76 25.58 -20.87
CA HIS A 130 -9.33 24.18 -20.91
C HIS A 130 -8.22 23.96 -19.85
N ALA A 131 -8.63 23.77 -18.62
CA ALA A 131 -7.73 23.58 -17.48
C ALA A 131 -8.01 22.26 -16.76
N ASP A 132 -8.04 21.09 -17.43
CA ASP A 132 -8.53 20.02 -16.57
C ASP A 132 -7.92 18.62 -16.65
N ALA A 133 -7.13 18.30 -17.65
CA ALA A 133 -6.60 16.92 -17.74
C ALA A 133 -5.14 16.79 -17.42
N SER A 134 -4.44 17.88 -17.52
CA SER A 134 -3.00 17.98 -17.33
C SER A 134 -2.57 17.93 -15.84
N GLN A 135 -3.51 18.00 -14.89
CA GLN A 135 -3.18 18.25 -13.48
C GLN A 135 -2.65 17.05 -12.72
N ALA A 136 -2.95 15.81 -13.15
CA ALA A 136 -2.33 14.63 -12.52
C ALA A 136 -0.93 14.34 -13.10
N VAL A 137 -0.59 14.90 -14.25
CA VAL A 137 0.77 14.81 -14.79
C VAL A 137 1.70 15.59 -13.88
N GLY A 138 2.74 14.90 -13.40
CA GLY A 138 3.65 15.47 -12.40
C GLY A 138 3.32 15.11 -10.96
N ALA A 139 2.31 14.26 -10.73
CA ALA A 139 1.99 13.77 -9.38
C ALA A 139 3.16 12.96 -8.78
N GLY A 140 3.40 13.20 -7.48
CA GLY A 140 4.37 12.44 -6.69
C GLY A 140 3.70 11.26 -5.97
N CYS A 141 4.41 10.13 -5.86
CA CYS A 141 3.96 8.98 -5.09
C CYS A 141 5.13 8.18 -4.51
N LEU A 142 5.07 7.91 -3.21
CA LEU A 142 5.94 6.96 -2.53
C LEU A 142 5.08 5.75 -2.11
N TYR A 143 5.42 4.57 -2.60
CA TYR A 143 4.76 3.32 -2.26
C TYR A 143 5.73 2.37 -1.56
N VAL A 144 5.37 1.93 -0.36
CA VAL A 144 6.19 1.10 0.52
C VAL A 144 5.41 -0.14 0.92
N VAL A 145 6.02 -1.32 0.84
CA VAL A 145 5.45 -2.59 1.34
C VAL A 145 6.33 -3.13 2.45
N TYR A 146 5.74 -3.36 3.61
CA TYR A 146 6.41 -3.98 4.76
C TYR A 146 5.85 -5.37 5.04
N ASP A 147 6.75 -6.36 5.22
CA ASP A 147 6.43 -7.73 5.60
C ASP A 147 6.85 -7.99 7.07
N PRO A 148 5.91 -8.24 7.99
CA PRO A 148 6.22 -8.44 9.41
C PRO A 148 6.80 -9.82 9.71
N VAL A 149 6.77 -10.77 8.75
CA VAL A 149 7.31 -12.12 8.95
C VAL A 149 8.83 -12.09 8.96
N ASP A 150 9.44 -11.42 8.00
CA ASP A 150 10.90 -11.33 7.86
C ASP A 150 11.46 -9.92 8.04
N GLY A 151 10.60 -8.90 8.12
CA GLY A 151 10.94 -7.47 8.27
C GLY A 151 11.44 -6.84 6.99
N ARG A 152 11.24 -7.47 5.85
CA ARG A 152 11.54 -6.86 4.56
C ARG A 152 10.65 -5.66 4.32
N CYS A 153 11.27 -4.62 3.79
CA CYS A 153 10.62 -3.39 3.41
C CYS A 153 11.07 -3.05 2.00
N ALA A 154 10.16 -3.18 1.05
CA ALA A 154 10.40 -2.81 -0.35
C ALA A 154 9.69 -1.48 -0.65
N MET A 155 10.31 -0.60 -1.43
CA MET A 155 9.73 0.71 -1.74
C MET A 155 10.19 1.25 -3.09
N ALA A 156 9.36 2.08 -3.70
CA ALA A 156 9.68 2.83 -4.91
C ALA A 156 9.06 4.23 -4.84
N ALA A 157 9.69 5.20 -5.51
CA ALA A 157 9.25 6.59 -5.55
C ALA A 157 9.12 7.09 -6.99
N ALA A 158 8.02 7.79 -7.26
CA ALA A 158 7.76 8.55 -8.47
C ALA A 158 7.71 10.03 -8.10
N GLY A 159 8.75 10.82 -8.44
CA GLY A 159 8.81 12.25 -8.17
C GLY A 159 8.58 12.64 -6.70
N HIS A 160 8.87 11.76 -5.76
CA HIS A 160 8.49 11.92 -4.35
C HIS A 160 9.71 11.78 -3.42
N PRO A 161 9.80 12.55 -2.31
CA PRO A 161 10.90 12.45 -1.37
C PRO A 161 11.06 11.05 -0.76
N ALA A 162 12.31 10.63 -0.52
CA ALA A 162 12.60 9.38 0.18
C ALA A 162 12.17 9.47 1.65
N PRO A 163 11.69 8.38 2.26
CA PRO A 163 11.27 8.37 3.65
C PRO A 163 12.47 8.41 4.60
N ALA A 164 12.25 8.93 5.81
CA ALA A 164 13.20 8.77 6.90
C ALA A 164 12.89 7.52 7.72
N VAL A 165 13.94 6.86 8.22
CA VAL A 165 13.85 5.70 9.11
C VAL A 165 14.52 6.03 10.43
N ALA A 166 13.79 5.89 11.51
CA ALA A 166 14.34 5.96 12.85
C ALA A 166 14.38 4.55 13.45
N ARG A 167 15.59 4.04 13.68
CA ARG A 167 15.82 2.68 14.20
C ARG A 167 15.67 2.62 15.73
N PRO A 168 15.49 1.43 16.32
CA PRO A 168 15.40 1.27 17.77
C PRO A 168 16.68 1.68 18.53
N ASP A 169 17.84 1.60 17.88
CA ASP A 169 19.13 2.03 18.44
C ASP A 169 19.31 3.55 18.52
N GLY A 170 18.32 4.31 18.02
CA GLY A 170 18.34 5.76 17.99
C GLY A 170 18.88 6.37 16.68
N THR A 171 19.41 5.56 15.78
CA THR A 171 19.87 6.04 14.46
C THR A 171 18.69 6.55 13.64
N VAL A 172 18.84 7.71 13.02
CA VAL A 172 17.86 8.27 12.07
C VAL A 172 18.57 8.58 10.76
N GLU A 173 18.03 8.07 9.67
CA GLU A 173 18.59 8.25 8.33
C GLU A 173 17.49 8.35 7.28
N PHE A 174 17.76 9.01 6.16
CA PHE A 174 16.91 8.89 4.97
C PHE A 174 17.32 7.65 4.19
N VAL A 175 16.32 6.95 3.67
CA VAL A 175 16.57 5.78 2.83
C VAL A 175 17.24 6.22 1.53
N ASP A 176 18.27 5.50 1.12
CA ASP A 176 18.84 5.64 -0.24
C ASP A 176 17.90 4.95 -1.23
N LEU A 177 17.04 5.75 -1.86
CA LEU A 177 15.97 5.30 -2.73
C LEU A 177 16.18 5.86 -4.13
N PRO A 178 16.22 5.02 -5.18
CA PRO A 178 16.22 5.48 -6.55
C PRO A 178 15.03 6.41 -6.81
N GLN A 179 15.31 7.57 -7.40
CA GLN A 179 14.29 8.56 -7.70
C GLN A 179 13.78 8.36 -9.12
N GLY A 180 12.51 7.95 -9.25
CA GLY A 180 11.82 7.91 -10.53
C GLY A 180 11.25 9.28 -10.92
N PRO A 181 10.86 9.46 -12.20
CA PRO A 181 10.16 10.66 -12.65
C PRO A 181 8.81 10.79 -11.95
N PRO A 182 8.21 12.00 -11.89
CA PRO A 182 6.82 12.15 -11.50
C PRO A 182 5.88 11.38 -12.43
N LEU A 183 4.73 10.94 -11.91
CA LEU A 183 3.74 10.18 -12.68
C LEU A 183 3.24 10.97 -13.91
N GLY A 184 3.15 10.30 -15.03
CA GLY A 184 2.71 10.87 -16.32
C GLY A 184 3.74 11.75 -17.01
N ALA A 185 4.90 12.00 -16.42
CA ALA A 185 5.95 12.82 -17.04
C ALA A 185 6.80 12.03 -18.05
N GLY A 186 6.68 10.71 -18.07
CA GLY A 186 7.55 9.83 -18.85
C GLY A 186 8.97 9.78 -18.30
N GLY A 187 9.78 8.85 -18.79
CA GLY A 187 11.18 8.72 -18.37
C GLY A 187 11.63 7.27 -18.22
N PRO A 188 12.70 7.03 -17.43
CA PRO A 188 13.17 5.68 -17.16
C PRO A 188 12.16 4.88 -16.32
N PRO A 189 12.21 3.55 -16.36
CA PRO A 189 11.41 2.69 -15.49
C PRO A 189 11.65 3.02 -14.01
N PHE A 190 10.64 2.80 -13.17
CA PHE A 190 10.80 2.91 -11.73
C PHE A 190 11.65 1.75 -11.20
N GLU A 191 12.42 2.03 -10.16
CA GLU A 191 13.26 1.04 -9.51
C GLU A 191 12.86 0.92 -8.04
N SER A 192 12.86 -0.32 -7.51
CA SER A 192 12.61 -0.60 -6.11
C SER A 192 13.89 -0.68 -5.30
N ALA A 193 13.86 -0.16 -4.07
CA ALA A 193 14.86 -0.45 -3.04
C ALA A 193 14.28 -1.42 -2.00
N GLU A 194 15.11 -2.34 -1.51
CA GLU A 194 14.76 -3.25 -0.43
C GLU A 194 15.70 -3.09 0.76
N LEU A 195 15.14 -3.13 1.96
CA LEU A 195 15.89 -3.14 3.20
C LEU A 195 15.21 -4.03 4.24
N VAL A 196 15.95 -4.47 5.25
CA VAL A 196 15.39 -5.19 6.39
C VAL A 196 15.37 -4.24 7.59
N LEU A 197 14.16 -4.04 8.15
CA LEU A 197 13.96 -3.18 9.30
C LEU A 197 13.85 -4.01 10.58
N PRO A 198 14.61 -3.68 11.63
CA PRO A 198 14.38 -4.20 12.97
C PRO A 198 12.95 -3.88 13.45
N GLU A 199 12.40 -4.75 14.30
CA GLU A 199 11.15 -4.45 15.00
C GLU A 199 11.28 -3.16 15.82
N GLY A 200 10.22 -2.33 15.79
CA GLY A 200 10.21 -1.03 16.47
C GLY A 200 10.86 0.11 15.69
N SER A 201 11.38 -0.15 14.47
CA SER A 201 11.78 0.95 13.57
C SER A 201 10.57 1.80 13.20
N VAL A 202 10.76 3.11 13.05
CA VAL A 202 9.71 4.03 12.63
C VAL A 202 10.04 4.57 11.25
N LEU A 203 9.20 4.24 10.27
CA LEU A 203 9.20 4.86 8.95
C LEU A 203 8.44 6.18 9.03
N ALA A 204 9.00 7.26 8.50
CA ALA A 204 8.35 8.56 8.34
C ALA A 204 8.28 8.90 6.85
N LEU A 205 7.10 8.68 6.26
CA LEU A 205 6.79 9.07 4.89
C LEU A 205 6.14 10.46 4.95
N HIS A 206 6.53 11.35 4.05
CA HIS A 206 6.08 12.74 4.10
C HIS A 206 6.06 13.35 2.70
N THR A 207 5.19 14.31 2.48
CA THR A 207 5.21 15.17 1.30
C THR A 207 6.30 16.24 1.41
N ASP A 208 6.61 16.89 0.31
CA ASP A 208 7.67 17.89 0.24
C ASP A 208 7.38 19.13 1.11
N GLY A 209 6.10 19.52 1.27
CA GLY A 209 5.68 20.62 2.14
C GLY A 209 6.02 20.43 3.62
N LEU A 210 6.36 19.21 4.07
CA LEU A 210 6.93 19.01 5.40
C LEU A 210 8.37 19.53 5.48
N LEU A 211 9.16 19.39 4.43
CA LEU A 211 10.57 19.71 4.38
C LEU A 211 10.87 21.10 3.83
N THR A 212 9.99 21.61 2.98
CA THR A 212 10.17 22.91 2.32
C THR A 212 9.10 23.90 2.80
N GLN A 213 9.50 25.10 3.19
CA GLN A 213 8.59 26.14 3.67
C GLN A 213 8.91 27.48 2.99
N GLY A 214 8.83 27.49 1.66
CA GLY A 214 9.20 28.66 0.85
C GLY A 214 10.65 29.06 1.10
N ASP A 215 10.90 30.36 1.29
CA ASP A 215 12.24 30.91 1.54
C ASP A 215 12.73 30.73 3.00
N ARG A 216 11.94 30.07 3.86
CA ARG A 216 12.24 29.98 5.29
C ARG A 216 13.42 29.08 5.61
N TRP A 217 13.56 27.97 4.90
CA TRP A 217 14.69 27.04 4.96
C TRP A 217 14.80 26.18 3.70
N THR A 218 16.00 25.70 3.46
CA THR A 218 16.29 24.81 2.34
C THR A 218 15.80 23.39 2.61
N LEU A 219 15.71 22.56 1.57
CA LEU A 219 15.43 21.13 1.70
C LEU A 219 16.41 20.44 2.65
N ALA A 220 17.69 20.81 2.63
CA ALA A 220 18.69 20.26 3.54
C ALA A 220 18.39 20.60 5.01
N ASP A 221 18.00 21.86 5.29
CA ASP A 221 17.58 22.28 6.63
C ASP A 221 16.33 21.52 7.10
N GLY A 222 15.35 21.34 6.20
CA GLY A 222 14.14 20.57 6.49
C GLY A 222 14.44 19.11 6.84
N ARG A 223 15.30 18.45 6.06
CA ARG A 223 15.77 17.09 6.35
C ARG A 223 16.45 16.97 7.71
N GLU A 224 17.37 17.88 8.03
CA GLU A 224 18.03 17.89 9.33
C GLU A 224 17.06 18.10 10.49
N ARG A 225 16.07 18.98 10.33
CA ARG A 225 15.00 19.22 11.32
C ARG A 225 14.14 17.97 11.52
N LEU A 226 13.76 17.29 10.45
CA LEU A 226 13.00 16.02 10.53
C LEU A 226 13.78 14.96 11.28
N MET A 227 15.07 14.78 10.96
CA MET A 227 15.92 13.81 11.67
C MET A 227 15.96 14.11 13.17
N ARG A 228 16.22 15.37 13.56
CA ARG A 228 16.25 15.78 14.98
C ARG A 228 14.90 15.61 15.69
N ALA A 229 13.78 15.83 14.97
CA ALA A 229 12.45 15.61 15.53
C ALA A 229 12.17 14.12 15.75
N LEU A 230 12.60 13.27 14.83
CA LEU A 230 12.48 11.81 14.93
C LEU A 230 13.40 11.22 16.02
N GLU A 231 14.57 11.78 16.26
CA GLU A 231 15.46 11.40 17.39
C GLU A 231 14.79 11.63 18.74
N ARG A 232 13.97 12.67 18.85
CA ARG A 232 13.25 13.07 20.08
C ARG A 232 11.88 12.43 20.23
N ARG A 233 11.51 11.52 19.30
CA ARG A 233 10.21 10.89 19.32
C ARG A 233 9.91 10.16 20.64
N GLY A 234 8.68 10.27 21.11
CA GLY A 234 8.21 9.53 22.27
C GLY A 234 7.89 8.06 21.96
N THR A 235 7.47 7.34 22.98
CA THR A 235 7.06 5.93 22.86
C THR A 235 5.73 5.75 22.15
N THR A 236 4.82 6.72 22.24
CA THR A 236 3.51 6.73 21.56
C THR A 236 3.62 7.41 20.20
N LEU A 237 3.08 6.76 19.17
CA LEU A 237 3.29 7.19 17.78
C LEU A 237 2.47 8.44 17.42
N GLU A 238 1.21 8.51 17.82
CA GLU A 238 0.33 9.64 17.46
C GLU A 238 0.80 10.99 18.06
N PRO A 239 1.15 11.11 19.37
CA PRO A 239 1.76 12.33 19.90
C PRO A 239 3.10 12.67 19.24
N SER A 240 3.90 11.66 18.88
CA SER A 240 5.16 11.86 18.16
C SER A 240 4.93 12.46 16.78
N CYS A 241 3.94 11.95 16.02
CA CYS A 241 3.57 12.46 14.72
C CYS A 241 3.16 13.95 14.80
N ARG A 242 2.30 14.30 15.76
CA ARG A 242 1.94 15.71 16.02
C ARG A 242 3.14 16.57 16.38
N GLY A 243 3.99 16.10 17.28
CA GLY A 243 5.21 16.81 17.69
C GLY A 243 6.17 17.08 16.52
N VAL A 244 6.29 16.14 15.58
CA VAL A 244 7.09 16.33 14.37
C VAL A 244 6.48 17.41 13.48
N ILE A 245 5.18 17.33 13.19
CA ILE A 245 4.51 18.31 12.31
C ILE A 245 4.52 19.71 12.94
N ASP A 246 4.31 19.83 14.26
CA ASP A 246 4.33 21.10 14.98
C ASP A 246 5.75 21.72 15.03
N ALA A 247 6.79 20.89 14.99
CA ALA A 247 8.18 21.37 14.99
C ALA A 247 8.66 21.86 13.61
N LEU A 248 8.10 21.30 12.52
CA LEU A 248 8.54 21.57 11.15
C LEU A 248 7.61 22.52 10.40
N VAL A 249 6.30 22.44 10.63
CA VAL A 249 5.31 23.16 9.86
C VAL A 249 4.78 24.35 10.65
N PRO A 250 4.88 25.59 10.14
CA PRO A 250 4.37 26.78 10.82
C PRO A 250 2.83 26.77 10.86
N ASP A 251 2.22 27.68 11.66
CA ASP A 251 0.78 27.85 11.75
C ASP A 251 0.11 28.19 10.40
N ARG A 252 0.86 28.85 9.53
CA ARG A 252 0.47 29.14 8.13
C ARG A 252 1.53 28.56 7.21
N PRO A 253 1.40 27.32 6.79
CA PRO A 253 2.32 26.71 5.88
C PRO A 253 2.18 27.25 4.47
N HIS A 254 3.27 27.20 3.72
CA HIS A 254 3.28 27.63 2.32
C HIS A 254 2.65 26.58 1.40
N ASP A 255 2.77 25.31 1.78
CA ASP A 255 2.22 24.17 1.06
C ASP A 255 1.60 23.19 2.03
N ASP A 256 0.77 22.28 1.51
CA ASP A 256 0.20 21.19 2.28
C ASP A 256 1.32 20.31 2.85
N ALA A 257 1.13 19.79 4.03
CA ALA A 257 2.10 18.90 4.65
C ALA A 257 1.41 17.66 5.19
N ALA A 258 1.73 16.51 4.62
CA ALA A 258 1.32 15.22 5.10
C ALA A 258 2.50 14.46 5.73
N LEU A 259 2.25 13.81 6.84
CA LEU A 259 3.21 12.94 7.52
C LEU A 259 2.50 11.65 7.92
N LEU A 260 2.98 10.53 7.42
CA LEU A 260 2.60 9.18 7.83
C LEU A 260 3.77 8.54 8.56
N MET A 261 3.59 8.25 9.85
CA MET A 261 4.55 7.52 10.66
C MET A 261 4.06 6.09 10.87
N ALA A 262 4.93 5.11 10.64
CA ALA A 262 4.62 3.70 10.81
C ALA A 262 5.72 3.01 11.62
N ARG A 263 5.36 2.47 12.80
CA ARG A 263 6.26 1.66 13.61
C ARG A 263 6.14 0.21 13.17
N THR A 264 7.27 -0.39 12.77
CA THR A 264 7.32 -1.79 12.36
C THR A 264 7.06 -2.73 13.53
N LEU A 265 6.19 -3.69 13.32
CA LEU A 265 5.92 -4.81 14.22
C LEU A 265 6.49 -6.09 13.60
N ARG A 266 6.79 -7.08 14.43
CA ARG A 266 7.10 -8.43 13.98
C ARG A 266 5.96 -9.36 14.31
N LEU A 267 5.68 -10.23 13.37
CA LEU A 267 4.72 -11.30 13.64
C LEU A 267 5.39 -12.32 14.59
N PRO A 268 4.82 -12.62 15.75
CA PRO A 268 5.39 -13.61 16.67
C PRO A 268 5.60 -14.94 15.96
N ALA A 269 6.74 -15.60 16.18
CA ALA A 269 7.06 -16.90 15.56
C ALA A 269 5.99 -17.97 15.83
N GLY A 270 5.26 -17.87 16.94
CA GLY A 270 4.12 -18.75 17.23
C GLY A 270 2.93 -18.58 16.28
N ARG A 271 2.83 -17.47 15.55
CA ARG A 271 1.75 -17.19 14.59
C ARG A 271 2.09 -17.56 13.15
N VAL A 272 3.31 -18.00 12.87
CA VAL A 272 3.76 -18.44 11.55
C VAL A 272 4.17 -19.91 11.63
N ALA A 273 3.82 -20.68 10.63
CA ALA A 273 4.31 -22.03 10.44
C ALA A 273 4.69 -22.22 8.98
N GLU A 274 5.86 -22.77 8.73
CA GLU A 274 6.43 -22.93 7.39
C GLU A 274 7.00 -24.32 7.21
N TRP A 275 6.82 -24.90 6.02
CA TRP A 275 7.32 -26.21 5.64
C TRP A 275 7.84 -26.18 4.21
N GLU A 276 9.03 -26.71 4.02
CA GLU A 276 9.55 -27.05 2.69
C GLU A 276 8.98 -28.41 2.26
N LEU A 277 8.47 -28.49 1.06
CA LEU A 277 7.82 -29.66 0.52
C LEU A 277 8.57 -30.16 -0.71
N PRO A 278 8.80 -31.48 -0.84
CA PRO A 278 9.35 -32.05 -2.06
C PRO A 278 8.32 -31.96 -3.21
N VAL A 279 8.83 -31.96 -4.44
CA VAL A 279 8.01 -32.04 -5.66
C VAL A 279 7.58 -33.50 -5.87
N ASP A 280 6.71 -33.98 -4.98
CA ASP A 280 6.18 -35.34 -4.96
C ASP A 280 4.69 -35.31 -4.57
N PRO A 281 3.80 -36.01 -5.28
CA PRO A 281 2.40 -36.10 -4.91
C PRO A 281 2.13 -36.57 -3.47
N ALA A 282 3.01 -37.38 -2.88
CA ALA A 282 2.90 -37.80 -1.48
C ALA A 282 3.03 -36.63 -0.49
N ALA A 283 3.73 -35.55 -0.87
CA ALA A 283 3.87 -34.36 -0.03
C ALA A 283 2.53 -33.69 0.29
N VAL A 284 1.51 -33.82 -0.58
CA VAL A 284 0.19 -33.25 -0.33
C VAL A 284 -0.45 -33.80 0.94
N ALA A 285 -0.33 -35.12 1.16
CA ALA A 285 -0.88 -35.76 2.37
C ALA A 285 -0.14 -35.34 3.64
N GLU A 286 1.18 -35.16 3.55
CA GLU A 286 1.98 -34.70 4.68
C GLU A 286 1.74 -33.22 4.98
N ALA A 287 1.59 -32.39 3.95
CA ALA A 287 1.23 -30.96 4.09
C ALA A 287 -0.11 -30.78 4.81
N ARG A 288 -1.15 -31.55 4.43
CA ARG A 288 -2.44 -31.55 5.13
C ARG A 288 -2.30 -31.88 6.62
N LYS A 289 -1.62 -33.00 6.93
CA LYS A 289 -1.41 -33.44 8.31
C LYS A 289 -0.64 -32.38 9.11
N ALA A 290 0.35 -31.73 8.52
CA ALA A 290 1.14 -30.69 9.16
C ALA A 290 0.27 -29.46 9.44
N ALA A 291 -0.53 -29.03 8.47
CA ALA A 291 -1.48 -27.94 8.61
C ALA A 291 -2.51 -28.21 9.74
N SER A 292 -3.16 -29.38 9.75
CA SER A 292 -4.14 -29.73 10.77
C SER A 292 -3.54 -29.80 12.16
N ARG A 293 -2.33 -30.37 12.32
CA ARG A 293 -1.63 -30.33 13.62
C ARG A 293 -1.35 -28.92 14.09
N ARG A 294 -0.99 -28.02 13.16
CA ARG A 294 -0.73 -26.63 13.52
C ARG A 294 -2.00 -25.88 13.89
N LEU A 295 -3.09 -26.10 13.17
CA LEU A 295 -4.40 -25.54 13.52
C LEU A 295 -4.86 -26.00 14.91
N GLY A 296 -4.73 -27.29 15.24
CA GLY A 296 -5.00 -27.79 16.58
C GLY A 296 -4.15 -27.08 17.66
N ALA A 297 -2.86 -26.85 17.41
CA ALA A 297 -2.00 -26.10 18.33
C ALA A 297 -2.39 -24.62 18.46
N TRP A 298 -3.10 -24.07 17.48
CA TRP A 298 -3.63 -22.70 17.51
C TRP A 298 -5.07 -22.60 18.05
N GLY A 299 -5.75 -23.74 18.33
CA GLY A 299 -7.15 -23.77 18.73
C GLY A 299 -8.10 -23.39 17.59
N LEU A 300 -7.75 -23.78 16.35
CA LEU A 300 -8.47 -23.47 15.11
C LEU A 300 -8.93 -24.76 14.39
N GLU A 301 -9.29 -25.80 15.17
CA GLU A 301 -9.69 -27.12 14.63
C GLU A 301 -10.89 -27.02 13.70
N GLU A 302 -11.76 -26.06 13.90
CA GLU A 302 -12.93 -25.78 13.06
C GLU A 302 -12.57 -25.45 11.61
N LEU A 303 -11.39 -24.87 11.38
CA LEU A 303 -10.90 -24.56 10.04
C LEU A 303 -10.15 -25.73 9.37
N SER A 304 -9.94 -26.84 10.07
CA SER A 304 -9.10 -27.94 9.56
C SER A 304 -9.59 -28.47 8.21
N PHE A 305 -10.88 -28.73 8.08
CA PHE A 305 -11.44 -29.27 6.84
C PHE A 305 -11.24 -28.33 5.63
N THR A 306 -11.55 -27.06 5.80
CA THR A 306 -11.42 -26.06 4.73
C THR A 306 -9.96 -25.77 4.42
N THR A 307 -9.09 -25.69 5.44
CA THR A 307 -7.64 -25.49 5.24
C THR A 307 -6.98 -26.70 4.58
N GLU A 308 -7.34 -27.92 4.94
CA GLU A 308 -6.84 -29.11 4.29
C GLU A 308 -7.20 -29.15 2.79
N LEU A 309 -8.41 -28.73 2.43
CA LEU A 309 -8.82 -28.57 1.04
C LEU A 309 -7.95 -27.54 0.32
N VAL A 310 -7.81 -26.34 0.89
CA VAL A 310 -6.97 -25.27 0.33
C VAL A 310 -5.53 -25.74 0.12
N VAL A 311 -4.91 -26.32 1.16
CA VAL A 311 -3.55 -26.85 1.10
C VAL A 311 -3.42 -27.92 0.01
N SER A 312 -4.40 -28.83 -0.09
CA SER A 312 -4.39 -29.90 -1.11
C SER A 312 -4.39 -29.33 -2.52
N GLU A 313 -5.25 -28.36 -2.79
CA GLU A 313 -5.37 -27.76 -4.12
C GLU A 313 -4.16 -26.92 -4.49
N LEU A 314 -3.69 -26.06 -3.57
CA LEU A 314 -2.55 -25.18 -3.85
C LEU A 314 -1.24 -25.97 -4.00
N VAL A 315 -0.96 -26.93 -3.10
CA VAL A 315 0.25 -27.77 -3.20
C VAL A 315 0.21 -28.68 -4.43
N THR A 316 -0.96 -29.26 -4.77
CA THR A 316 -1.11 -30.05 -5.99
C THR A 316 -0.83 -29.20 -7.24
N ASN A 317 -1.31 -27.96 -7.27
CA ASN A 317 -1.05 -27.03 -8.37
C ASN A 317 0.45 -26.71 -8.49
N ALA A 318 1.13 -26.43 -7.38
CA ALA A 318 2.55 -26.18 -7.36
C ALA A 318 3.35 -27.39 -7.91
N ILE A 319 3.03 -28.61 -7.46
CA ILE A 319 3.68 -29.84 -7.93
C ILE A 319 3.46 -30.06 -9.44
N ARG A 320 2.22 -29.82 -9.93
CA ARG A 320 1.87 -30.12 -11.33
C ARG A 320 2.40 -29.11 -12.34
N TYR A 321 2.47 -27.82 -11.95
CA TYR A 321 2.61 -26.74 -12.93
C TYR A 321 3.88 -25.91 -12.76
N ALA A 322 4.53 -25.96 -11.59
CA ALA A 322 5.62 -25.06 -11.32
C ALA A 322 6.98 -25.74 -11.17
N GLY A 323 7.04 -26.93 -10.55
CA GLY A 323 8.31 -27.55 -10.19
C GLY A 323 9.12 -26.72 -9.20
N GLY A 324 10.36 -27.10 -8.91
CA GLY A 324 11.26 -26.38 -8.01
C GLY A 324 10.88 -26.53 -6.53
N PRO A 325 11.57 -25.82 -5.63
CA PRO A 325 11.25 -25.89 -4.21
C PRO A 325 9.85 -25.34 -3.95
N ILE A 326 9.03 -26.12 -3.24
CA ILE A 326 7.70 -25.71 -2.82
C ILE A 326 7.75 -25.41 -1.33
N ARG A 327 7.19 -24.27 -0.94
CA ARG A 327 7.10 -23.87 0.47
C ARG A 327 5.65 -23.61 0.82
N LEU A 328 5.13 -24.31 1.82
CA LEU A 328 3.83 -24.05 2.43
C LEU A 328 4.03 -23.17 3.65
N ARG A 329 3.25 -22.10 3.78
CA ARG A 329 3.23 -21.23 4.96
C ARG A 329 1.80 -21.02 5.44
N LEU A 330 1.58 -21.11 6.74
CA LEU A 330 0.35 -20.69 7.41
C LEU A 330 0.67 -19.49 8.31
N ILE A 331 -0.14 -18.46 8.20
CA ILE A 331 -0.01 -17.22 8.99
C ILE A 331 -1.33 -16.99 9.72
N ARG A 332 -1.25 -16.89 11.06
CA ARG A 332 -2.39 -16.53 11.91
C ARG A 332 -2.35 -15.04 12.20
N GLU A 333 -3.21 -14.28 11.55
CA GLU A 333 -3.47 -12.88 11.84
C GLU A 333 -4.53 -12.72 12.95
N ARG A 334 -4.90 -11.48 13.31
CA ARG A 334 -5.94 -11.20 14.30
C ARG A 334 -7.30 -11.77 13.92
N ALA A 335 -7.68 -11.63 12.66
CA ALA A 335 -9.00 -12.01 12.14
C ALA A 335 -8.96 -13.03 10.99
N LEU A 336 -7.78 -13.36 10.51
CA LEU A 336 -7.59 -14.19 9.31
C LEU A 336 -6.58 -15.31 9.56
N LEU A 337 -6.82 -16.45 8.91
CA LEU A 337 -5.83 -17.48 8.63
C LEU A 337 -5.44 -17.35 7.16
N VAL A 338 -4.17 -17.15 6.89
CA VAL A 338 -3.63 -17.10 5.53
C VAL A 338 -2.86 -18.38 5.25
N CYS A 339 -3.18 -19.03 4.15
CA CYS A 339 -2.44 -20.14 3.58
C CYS A 339 -1.70 -19.66 2.35
N GLU A 340 -0.38 -19.80 2.31
CA GLU A 340 0.49 -19.41 1.21
C GLU A 340 1.24 -20.63 0.70
N VAL A 341 1.29 -20.77 -0.63
CA VAL A 341 2.15 -21.76 -1.28
C VAL A 341 3.05 -21.03 -2.26
N HIS A 342 4.35 -21.05 -1.96
CA HIS A 342 5.40 -20.55 -2.86
C HIS A 342 5.87 -21.66 -3.79
N ASP A 343 6.04 -21.34 -5.05
CA ASP A 343 6.61 -22.19 -6.07
C ASP A 343 7.47 -21.39 -7.08
N ALA A 344 8.38 -22.06 -7.78
CA ALA A 344 9.30 -21.44 -8.74
C ALA A 344 8.66 -21.10 -10.11
N GLY A 345 7.35 -21.26 -10.29
CA GLY A 345 6.68 -21.04 -11.58
C GLY A 345 6.43 -19.55 -11.85
N ALA A 346 6.61 -19.13 -13.10
CA ALA A 346 6.38 -17.74 -13.54
C ALA A 346 4.98 -17.51 -14.16
N THR A 347 4.10 -18.51 -14.17
CA THR A 347 2.79 -18.41 -14.82
C THR A 347 1.69 -18.11 -13.83
N THR A 348 0.82 -17.14 -14.15
CA THR A 348 -0.38 -16.82 -13.36
C THR A 348 -1.39 -17.97 -13.44
N PRO A 349 -1.91 -18.48 -12.32
CA PRO A 349 -2.99 -19.44 -12.33
C PRO A 349 -4.28 -18.77 -12.82
N HIS A 350 -4.97 -19.38 -13.77
CA HIS A 350 -6.26 -18.90 -14.26
C HIS A 350 -7.40 -19.71 -13.69
N LEU A 351 -8.45 -19.03 -13.21
CA LEU A 351 -9.74 -19.66 -12.96
C LEU A 351 -10.29 -20.21 -14.28
N ARG A 352 -10.34 -21.53 -14.40
CA ARG A 352 -11.09 -22.18 -15.48
C ARG A 352 -12.48 -22.51 -14.96
N HIS A 353 -13.51 -22.17 -15.71
CA HIS A 353 -14.84 -22.76 -15.54
C HIS A 353 -14.86 -24.13 -16.26
N PRO A 354 -14.61 -25.23 -15.56
CA PRO A 354 -14.55 -26.53 -16.20
C PRO A 354 -15.94 -26.90 -16.72
N ARG A 355 -15.98 -27.46 -17.92
CA ARG A 355 -17.18 -28.16 -18.40
C ARG A 355 -17.39 -29.38 -17.50
N THR A 356 -18.63 -29.85 -17.39
CA THR A 356 -19.06 -30.96 -16.52
C THR A 356 -18.27 -32.27 -16.72
N THR A 357 -17.51 -32.37 -17.81
CA THR A 357 -16.73 -33.56 -18.21
C THR A 357 -15.24 -33.46 -17.92
N ASP A 358 -14.74 -32.28 -17.45
CA ASP A 358 -13.30 -32.09 -17.19
C ASP A 358 -12.92 -32.60 -15.79
N GLU A 359 -12.07 -33.62 -15.73
CA GLU A 359 -11.53 -34.16 -14.46
C GLU A 359 -10.45 -33.22 -13.80
N GLY A 360 -10.07 -32.13 -14.47
CA GLY A 360 -9.05 -31.16 -13.99
C GLY A 360 -9.53 -29.71 -14.04
N GLY A 361 -8.96 -28.86 -13.21
CA GLY A 361 -9.18 -27.39 -13.25
C GLY A 361 -10.25 -26.86 -12.29
N ARG A 362 -10.80 -27.69 -11.39
CA ARG A 362 -11.77 -27.27 -10.37
C ARG A 362 -11.12 -26.77 -9.07
N GLY A 363 -9.83 -27.00 -8.88
CA GLY A 363 -9.14 -26.73 -7.60
C GLY A 363 -9.24 -25.30 -7.14
N LEU A 364 -8.87 -24.32 -7.98
CA LEU A 364 -8.97 -22.91 -7.63
C LEU A 364 -10.42 -22.42 -7.50
N LEU A 365 -11.36 -23.02 -8.21
CA LEU A 365 -12.79 -22.75 -8.01
C LEU A 365 -13.24 -23.18 -6.62
N LEU A 366 -12.82 -24.38 -6.17
CA LEU A 366 -13.11 -24.84 -4.81
C LEU A 366 -12.45 -23.93 -3.76
N VAL A 367 -11.18 -23.54 -3.97
CA VAL A 367 -10.51 -22.57 -3.09
C VAL A 367 -11.32 -21.27 -2.99
N SER A 368 -11.78 -20.73 -4.13
CA SER A 368 -12.56 -19.48 -4.15
C SER A 368 -13.90 -19.57 -3.41
N GLN A 369 -14.48 -20.77 -3.30
CA GLN A 369 -15.76 -20.99 -2.61
C GLN A 369 -15.62 -21.14 -1.08
N VAL A 370 -14.45 -21.59 -0.61
CA VAL A 370 -14.21 -21.87 0.82
C VAL A 370 -13.30 -20.82 1.50
N THR A 371 -12.91 -19.79 0.76
CA THR A 371 -12.04 -18.71 1.26
C THR A 371 -12.71 -17.36 1.08
N ARG A 372 -12.34 -16.41 1.94
CA ARG A 372 -12.80 -15.01 1.83
C ARG A 372 -12.23 -14.34 0.58
N ARG A 373 -10.93 -14.55 0.35
CA ARG A 373 -10.18 -14.06 -0.83
C ARG A 373 -9.06 -15.03 -1.12
N TRP A 374 -8.61 -15.04 -2.34
CA TRP A 374 -7.39 -15.69 -2.77
C TRP A 374 -6.73 -14.88 -3.88
N GLY A 375 -5.47 -15.11 -4.13
CA GLY A 375 -4.74 -14.40 -5.19
C GLY A 375 -3.35 -14.97 -5.41
N THR A 376 -2.61 -14.28 -6.25
CA THR A 376 -1.22 -14.61 -6.58
C THR A 376 -0.38 -13.34 -6.45
N ARG A 377 0.82 -13.47 -5.91
CA ARG A 377 1.85 -12.43 -5.98
C ARG A 377 3.13 -13.01 -6.54
N PHE A 378 3.83 -12.25 -7.35
CA PHE A 378 5.13 -12.62 -7.87
C PHE A 378 6.23 -12.20 -6.91
N VAL A 379 7.27 -13.01 -6.84
CA VAL A 379 8.49 -12.78 -6.05
C VAL A 379 9.69 -13.09 -6.94
N PRO A 380 10.91 -12.62 -6.63
CA PRO A 380 12.07 -12.79 -7.52
C PRO A 380 12.37 -14.24 -7.89
N ASP A 381 12.08 -15.19 -7.01
CA ASP A 381 12.35 -16.63 -7.17
C ASP A 381 11.11 -17.47 -7.53
N GLY A 382 10.00 -16.82 -7.98
CA GLY A 382 8.79 -17.52 -8.38
C GLY A 382 7.50 -16.76 -8.10
N LYS A 383 6.50 -17.47 -7.54
CA LYS A 383 5.23 -16.87 -7.14
C LYS A 383 4.71 -17.47 -5.85
N ILE A 384 3.84 -16.72 -5.19
CA ILE A 384 3.10 -17.17 -4.02
C ILE A 384 1.61 -17.13 -4.37
N ILE A 385 0.94 -18.29 -4.28
CA ILE A 385 -0.52 -18.36 -4.31
C ILE A 385 -0.98 -18.36 -2.86
N TRP A 386 -1.90 -17.47 -2.53
CA TRP A 386 -2.39 -17.30 -1.17
C TRP A 386 -3.91 -17.40 -1.11
N ALA A 387 -4.43 -17.79 0.05
CA ALA A 387 -5.84 -17.86 0.36
C ALA A 387 -6.10 -17.44 1.80
N GLU A 388 -7.15 -16.65 2.03
CA GLU A 388 -7.54 -16.11 3.32
C GLU A 388 -8.84 -16.72 3.83
N GLN A 389 -8.85 -17.16 5.08
CA GLN A 389 -10.01 -17.69 5.78
C GLN A 389 -10.30 -16.83 7.02
N SER A 390 -11.57 -16.50 7.29
CA SER A 390 -11.94 -15.76 8.49
C SER A 390 -11.81 -16.64 9.75
N LEU A 391 -11.23 -16.11 10.81
CA LEU A 391 -11.14 -16.77 12.13
C LEU A 391 -12.45 -16.65 12.94
N THR A 392 -13.29 -15.68 12.63
CA THR A 392 -14.67 -15.57 13.12
C THR A 392 -15.59 -16.14 12.07
N GLY A 393 -16.59 -16.94 12.49
CA GLY A 393 -17.59 -17.49 11.54
C GLY A 393 -18.22 -16.39 10.67
N PRO A 394 -18.90 -16.75 9.57
CA PRO A 394 -19.49 -15.79 8.65
C PRO A 394 -20.36 -14.82 9.45
N GLU A 395 -20.10 -13.52 9.30
CA GLU A 395 -21.03 -12.49 9.78
C GLU A 395 -22.37 -12.76 9.09
N THR A 396 -23.36 -13.20 9.89
CA THR A 396 -24.76 -13.43 9.46
C THR A 396 -25.45 -12.12 9.16
#